data_b6b7899849cf91edf9755e0de5a35728
#
_entry.id   b6b7899849cf91edf9755e0de5a35728
#
_cell.length_a   1.000
_cell.length_b   1.000
_cell.length_c   1.000
_cell.angle_alpha   90.00
_cell.angle_beta   90.00
_cell.angle_gamma   90.00
#
_symmetry.space_group_name_H-M   'P 1'
#
loop_
_entity.id
_entity.type
_entity.pdbx_description
1 polymer ?
#
loop_
_entity_poly.entity_id
_entity_poly.type
_entity_poly.pdbx_seq_one_letter_code
_entity_poly.pdbx_strand_id
1 'polypeptide(L)'
;MFKQWGLLSAALVALLFSNILWAKDIQLLNVSYDPTRELYQQYNPVFSQYWEQKTGDKVTIRQSHGGSGKQATSVINGIEADVVTLALAYDIDAIAQRGSIDKQWITRLPDNSAPYTSTIVFLVRKGNPKQIVDWDSLIKPGVSIITPNPKTSGGARWNYLAAWGYGLKANHQDSEKAKAFVKALYQQVEVLDSGARGATNTFVERGIGDVLIAWENEALLAINELGTDKFEIVTPSISILAEPTVSVVDKVVDKRGTREIATAYLEYLYSPEGQEIAAKNYYRPRDKVIVEKYQDSFPKLELFTLNEVFGDWQSAQKIHFATGGVFDEISRR
;
A
#
# COMPACT_ATOMS: atom_id res chain seq x y z
N MET A 1 -83.63 -27.21 -34.66
CA MET A 1 -82.76 -26.30 -35.42
C MET A 1 -82.37 -25.14 -34.47
N PHE A 2 -81.28 -25.26 -33.76
CA PHE A 2 -80.55 -24.11 -33.15
C PHE A 2 -79.13 -24.51 -32.93
N LYS A 3 -78.21 -23.87 -33.65
CA LYS A 3 -76.74 -23.98 -33.52
C LYS A 3 -76.29 -23.23 -32.26
N GLN A 4 -75.62 -23.90 -31.34
CA GLN A 4 -74.87 -23.26 -30.27
C GLN A 4 -73.45 -23.08 -30.71
N TRP A 5 -73.01 -21.83 -30.70
CA TRP A 5 -71.60 -21.44 -30.90
C TRP A 5 -70.95 -21.41 -29.52
N GLY A 6 -70.00 -22.29 -29.33
CA GLY A 6 -69.11 -22.25 -28.14
C GLY A 6 -67.96 -21.31 -28.37
N LEU A 7 -67.88 -20.28 -27.54
CA LEU A 7 -66.76 -19.38 -27.44
C LEU A 7 -65.64 -20.06 -26.66
N LEU A 8 -64.56 -20.43 -27.33
CA LEU A 8 -63.26 -20.81 -26.68
C LEU A 8 -62.55 -19.52 -26.26
N SER A 9 -62.59 -19.23 -24.98
CA SER A 9 -61.72 -18.21 -24.37
C SER A 9 -60.34 -18.81 -24.13
N ALA A 10 -59.38 -18.44 -25.00
CA ALA A 10 -57.96 -18.75 -24.76
C ALA A 10 -57.45 -17.82 -23.69
N ALA A 11 -57.28 -18.33 -22.48
CA ALA A 11 -56.58 -17.63 -21.37
C ALA A 11 -55.09 -17.67 -21.69
N LEU A 12 -54.55 -16.56 -22.15
CA LEU A 12 -53.09 -16.34 -22.33
C LEU A 12 -52.46 -16.15 -20.93
N VAL A 13 -51.97 -17.24 -20.34
CA VAL A 13 -51.20 -17.17 -19.13
C VAL A 13 -49.82 -16.64 -19.50
N ALA A 14 -49.63 -15.30 -19.38
CA ALA A 14 -48.32 -14.70 -19.44
C ALA A 14 -47.52 -15.17 -18.22
N LEU A 15 -46.68 -16.17 -18.41
CA LEU A 15 -45.65 -16.54 -17.46
C LEU A 15 -44.62 -15.41 -17.37
N LEU A 16 -44.86 -14.49 -16.43
CA LEU A 16 -43.83 -13.58 -15.96
C LEU A 16 -42.75 -14.43 -15.26
N PHE A 17 -41.77 -14.84 -16.04
CA PHE A 17 -40.49 -15.31 -15.47
C PHE A 17 -39.86 -14.10 -14.76
N SER A 18 -40.28 -13.84 -13.53
CA SER A 18 -39.51 -13.04 -12.60
C SER A 18 -38.20 -13.81 -12.42
N ASN A 19 -37.15 -13.35 -13.08
CA ASN A 19 -35.80 -13.74 -12.71
C ASN A 19 -35.63 -13.32 -11.25
N ILE A 20 -35.91 -14.24 -10.33
CA ILE A 20 -35.52 -14.08 -8.92
C ILE A 20 -33.98 -14.17 -8.99
N LEU A 21 -33.34 -13.03 -9.13
CA LEU A 21 -31.91 -12.90 -8.89
C LEU A 21 -31.71 -13.23 -7.41
N TRP A 22 -31.31 -14.46 -7.13
CA TRP A 22 -30.88 -14.83 -5.80
C TRP A 22 -29.62 -14.02 -5.48
N ALA A 23 -29.69 -13.24 -4.41
CA ALA A 23 -28.53 -12.53 -3.90
C ALA A 23 -27.41 -13.54 -3.65
N LYS A 24 -26.23 -13.30 -4.21
CA LYS A 24 -25.07 -14.16 -4.04
C LYS A 24 -24.29 -13.72 -2.81
N ASP A 25 -23.78 -14.71 -2.07
CA ASP A 25 -22.76 -14.48 -1.05
C ASP A 25 -21.37 -14.66 -1.67
N ILE A 26 -20.68 -13.57 -1.91
CA ILE A 26 -19.38 -13.55 -2.56
C ILE A 26 -18.29 -13.33 -1.50
N GLN A 27 -17.20 -14.06 -1.62
CA GLN A 27 -16.01 -13.84 -0.79
C GLN A 27 -14.86 -13.37 -1.68
N LEU A 28 -14.23 -12.26 -1.30
CA LEU A 28 -12.98 -11.79 -1.87
C LEU A 28 -11.84 -11.96 -0.86
N LEU A 29 -10.64 -12.24 -1.36
CA LEU A 29 -9.42 -12.16 -0.58
C LEU A 29 -8.54 -11.01 -1.10
N ASN A 30 -8.28 -10.03 -0.26
CA ASN A 30 -7.30 -8.99 -0.49
C ASN A 30 -5.99 -9.34 0.24
N VAL A 31 -4.92 -9.53 -0.51
CA VAL A 31 -3.57 -9.72 0.03
C VAL A 31 -2.85 -8.39 -0.02
N SER A 32 -2.58 -7.82 1.17
CA SER A 32 -2.16 -6.44 1.35
C SER A 32 -0.82 -6.33 2.11
N TYR A 33 -0.16 -5.19 2.01
CA TYR A 33 0.98 -4.88 2.85
C TYR A 33 0.56 -4.28 4.20
N ASP A 34 1.46 -4.36 5.20
CA ASP A 34 1.13 -4.11 6.61
C ASP A 34 0.44 -2.78 6.94
N PRO A 35 0.89 -1.61 6.44
CA PRO A 35 0.36 -0.33 6.87
C PRO A 35 -1.10 -0.04 6.49
N THR A 36 -1.71 -0.85 5.64
CA THR A 36 -3.11 -0.65 5.18
C THR A 36 -4.17 -1.32 6.05
N ARG A 37 -3.82 -1.84 7.22
CA ARG A 37 -4.74 -2.57 8.10
C ARG A 37 -5.97 -1.74 8.44
N GLU A 38 -5.77 -0.57 8.99
CA GLU A 38 -6.83 0.34 9.44
C GLU A 38 -7.64 0.87 8.25
N LEU A 39 -6.96 1.18 7.15
CA LEU A 39 -7.62 1.60 5.91
C LEU A 39 -8.63 0.55 5.44
N TYR A 40 -8.21 -0.69 5.25
CA TYR A 40 -9.12 -1.73 4.75
C TYR A 40 -10.14 -2.19 5.80
N GLN A 41 -9.85 -2.06 7.09
CA GLN A 41 -10.83 -2.29 8.14
C GLN A 41 -12.02 -1.31 8.03
N GLN A 42 -11.76 -0.06 7.65
CA GLN A 42 -12.79 0.96 7.42
C GLN A 42 -13.39 0.87 6.00
N TYR A 43 -12.58 0.57 5.00
CA TYR A 43 -12.98 0.53 3.60
C TYR A 43 -13.90 -0.64 3.26
N ASN A 44 -13.59 -1.85 3.75
CA ASN A 44 -14.30 -3.05 3.35
C ASN A 44 -15.80 -3.03 3.68
N PRO A 45 -16.27 -2.60 4.88
CA PRO A 45 -17.68 -2.48 5.16
C PRO A 45 -18.40 -1.48 4.24
N VAL A 46 -17.75 -0.36 3.92
CA VAL A 46 -18.31 0.69 3.05
C VAL A 46 -18.46 0.16 1.62
N PHE A 47 -17.44 -0.50 1.09
CA PHE A 47 -17.53 -1.15 -0.22
C PHE A 47 -18.59 -2.25 -0.24
N SER A 48 -18.67 -3.08 0.80
CA SER A 48 -19.67 -4.16 0.87
C SER A 48 -21.09 -3.60 0.82
N GLN A 49 -21.36 -2.52 1.54
CA GLN A 49 -22.65 -1.84 1.51
C GLN A 49 -22.94 -1.21 0.12
N TYR A 50 -21.95 -0.55 -0.48
CA TYR A 50 -22.08 0.00 -1.82
C TYR A 50 -22.42 -1.09 -2.84
N TRP A 51 -21.72 -2.24 -2.79
CA TRP A 51 -21.93 -3.35 -3.71
C TRP A 51 -23.31 -3.97 -3.54
N GLU A 52 -23.76 -4.20 -2.30
CA GLU A 52 -25.10 -4.74 -2.00
C GLU A 52 -26.19 -3.79 -2.50
N GLN A 53 -26.05 -2.49 -2.29
CA GLN A 53 -27.01 -1.50 -2.80
C GLN A 53 -27.07 -1.47 -4.33
N LYS A 54 -25.94 -1.66 -5.00
CA LYS A 54 -25.83 -1.62 -6.45
C LYS A 54 -26.34 -2.87 -7.15
N THR A 55 -26.11 -4.05 -6.56
CA THR A 55 -26.31 -5.35 -7.23
C THR A 55 -27.30 -6.26 -6.53
N GLY A 56 -27.55 -6.05 -5.24
CA GLY A 56 -28.26 -6.98 -4.39
C GLY A 56 -27.40 -8.12 -3.81
N ASP A 57 -26.16 -8.28 -4.30
CA ASP A 57 -25.25 -9.34 -3.85
C ASP A 57 -24.48 -8.90 -2.60
N LYS A 58 -24.31 -9.82 -1.65
CA LYS A 58 -23.50 -9.62 -0.46
C LYS A 58 -22.04 -10.00 -0.72
N VAL A 59 -21.12 -9.21 -0.19
CA VAL A 59 -19.70 -9.54 -0.26
C VAL A 59 -19.03 -9.49 1.11
N THR A 60 -18.22 -10.49 1.38
CA THR A 60 -17.32 -10.54 2.53
C THR A 60 -15.89 -10.45 2.03
N ILE A 61 -15.14 -9.45 2.50
CA ILE A 61 -13.75 -9.24 2.10
C ILE A 61 -12.83 -9.72 3.21
N ARG A 62 -12.08 -10.78 2.91
CA ARG A 62 -11.04 -11.30 3.80
C ARG A 62 -9.72 -10.57 3.53
N GLN A 63 -8.95 -10.35 4.59
CA GLN A 63 -7.69 -9.63 4.53
C GLN A 63 -6.52 -10.51 4.96
N SER A 64 -5.40 -10.39 4.23
CA SER A 64 -4.09 -10.85 4.67
C SER A 64 -3.14 -9.67 4.67
N HIS A 65 -2.46 -9.42 5.77
CA HIS A 65 -1.50 -8.32 5.92
C HIS A 65 -0.11 -8.84 6.26
N GLY A 66 0.91 -8.25 5.67
CA GLY A 66 2.31 -8.62 5.91
C GLY A 66 3.28 -7.74 5.13
N GLY A 67 4.56 -8.01 5.21
CA GLY A 67 5.55 -7.34 4.37
C GLY A 67 5.24 -7.57 2.90
N SER A 68 5.26 -6.52 2.06
CA SER A 68 4.78 -6.54 0.68
C SER A 68 5.45 -7.63 -0.18
N GLY A 69 6.78 -7.73 -0.16
CA GLY A 69 7.50 -8.78 -0.88
C GLY A 69 7.18 -10.20 -0.39
N LYS A 70 6.93 -10.37 0.92
CA LYS A 70 6.47 -11.63 1.49
C LYS A 70 5.05 -11.98 1.02
N GLN A 71 4.16 -11.01 0.96
CA GLN A 71 2.81 -11.17 0.44
C GLN A 71 2.80 -11.54 -1.04
N ALA A 72 3.61 -10.86 -1.87
CA ALA A 72 3.80 -11.23 -3.28
C ALA A 72 4.28 -12.68 -3.43
N THR A 73 5.27 -13.09 -2.64
CA THR A 73 5.77 -14.47 -2.61
C THR A 73 4.66 -15.48 -2.23
N SER A 74 3.79 -15.13 -1.28
CA SER A 74 2.69 -16.00 -0.87
C SER A 74 1.69 -16.21 -2.02
N VAL A 75 1.37 -15.17 -2.78
CA VAL A 75 0.50 -15.27 -3.97
C VAL A 75 1.19 -16.10 -5.07
N ILE A 76 2.47 -15.89 -5.33
CA ILE A 76 3.26 -16.69 -6.28
C ILE A 76 3.24 -18.18 -5.89
N ASN A 77 3.27 -18.47 -4.59
CA ASN A 77 3.26 -19.83 -4.04
C ASN A 77 1.86 -20.44 -3.91
N GLY A 78 0.81 -19.77 -4.41
CA GLY A 78 -0.51 -20.35 -4.57
C GLY A 78 -1.61 -19.84 -3.64
N ILE A 79 -1.39 -18.74 -2.89
CA ILE A 79 -2.49 -18.05 -2.21
C ILE A 79 -3.43 -17.49 -3.29
N GLU A 80 -4.67 -17.95 -3.30
CA GLU A 80 -5.70 -17.52 -4.24
C GLU A 80 -6.31 -16.16 -3.82
N ALA A 81 -5.52 -15.10 -3.97
CA ALA A 81 -5.97 -13.74 -3.76
C ALA A 81 -6.80 -13.24 -4.97
N ASP A 82 -7.94 -12.62 -4.73
CA ASP A 82 -8.70 -11.94 -5.79
C ASP A 82 -8.04 -10.61 -6.18
N VAL A 83 -7.54 -9.90 -5.19
CA VAL A 83 -6.81 -8.64 -5.38
C VAL A 83 -5.54 -8.62 -4.54
N VAL A 84 -4.56 -7.88 -5.02
CA VAL A 84 -3.35 -7.53 -4.28
C VAL A 84 -3.27 -6.01 -4.14
N THR A 85 -2.91 -5.54 -2.94
CA THR A 85 -2.74 -4.13 -2.61
C THR A 85 -1.40 -3.98 -1.89
N LEU A 86 -0.35 -3.77 -2.69
CA LEU A 86 1.03 -3.92 -2.25
C LEU A 86 1.76 -2.57 -2.18
N ALA A 87 2.91 -2.56 -1.53
CA ALA A 87 3.65 -1.32 -1.27
C ALA A 87 4.31 -0.72 -2.52
N LEU A 88 4.53 -1.51 -3.57
CA LEU A 88 5.27 -1.08 -4.75
C LEU A 88 5.00 -1.95 -5.97
N ALA A 89 5.11 -1.36 -7.16
CA ALA A 89 4.79 -2.02 -8.42
C ALA A 89 5.65 -3.27 -8.69
N TYR A 90 6.91 -3.29 -8.29
CA TYR A 90 7.78 -4.44 -8.49
C TYR A 90 7.22 -5.73 -7.87
N ASP A 91 6.58 -5.64 -6.72
CA ASP A 91 6.01 -6.82 -6.05
C ASP A 91 4.82 -7.39 -6.83
N ILE A 92 4.01 -6.53 -7.48
CA ILE A 92 2.95 -6.97 -8.41
C ILE A 92 3.55 -7.50 -9.72
N ASP A 93 4.59 -6.85 -10.27
CA ASP A 93 5.32 -7.33 -11.43
C ASP A 93 5.88 -8.75 -11.23
N ALA A 94 6.38 -9.04 -10.03
CA ALA A 94 6.86 -10.38 -9.70
C ALA A 94 5.77 -11.45 -9.80
N ILE A 95 4.53 -11.12 -9.42
CA ILE A 95 3.36 -11.99 -9.59
C ILE A 95 2.99 -12.09 -11.08
N ALA A 96 3.03 -10.97 -11.81
CA ALA A 96 2.72 -10.92 -13.24
C ALA A 96 3.70 -11.74 -14.07
N GLN A 97 4.99 -11.73 -13.73
CA GLN A 97 6.01 -12.55 -14.37
C GLN A 97 5.74 -14.06 -14.23
N ARG A 98 4.97 -14.48 -13.22
CA ARG A 98 4.52 -15.87 -13.04
C ARG A 98 3.19 -16.17 -13.75
N GLY A 99 2.65 -15.22 -14.50
CA GLY A 99 1.46 -15.40 -15.34
C GLY A 99 0.14 -15.40 -14.57
N SER A 100 0.11 -14.94 -13.31
CA SER A 100 -1.13 -14.83 -12.52
C SER A 100 -1.82 -13.47 -12.69
N ILE A 101 -1.09 -12.46 -13.13
CA ILE A 101 -1.56 -11.09 -13.41
C ILE A 101 -1.08 -10.72 -14.82
N ASP A 102 -1.90 -10.01 -15.58
CA ASP A 102 -1.52 -9.48 -16.89
C ASP A 102 -0.36 -8.48 -16.77
N LYS A 103 0.57 -8.51 -17.72
CA LYS A 103 1.77 -7.66 -17.68
C LYS A 103 1.46 -6.17 -17.81
N GLN A 104 0.30 -5.80 -18.36
CA GLN A 104 -0.15 -4.40 -18.50
C GLN A 104 -1.03 -3.95 -17.34
N TRP A 105 -1.02 -4.67 -16.22
CA TRP A 105 -1.86 -4.40 -15.05
C TRP A 105 -1.80 -2.95 -14.57
N ILE A 106 -0.61 -2.33 -14.64
CA ILE A 106 -0.33 -1.00 -14.10
C ILE A 106 -1.15 0.11 -14.80
N THR A 107 -1.56 -0.11 -16.05
CA THR A 107 -2.33 0.87 -16.85
C THR A 107 -3.85 0.71 -16.72
N ARG A 108 -4.33 -0.25 -15.94
CA ARG A 108 -5.76 -0.56 -15.82
C ARG A 108 -6.54 0.42 -14.98
N LEU A 109 -5.88 1.05 -14.01
CA LEU A 109 -6.47 2.03 -13.11
C LEU A 109 -5.72 3.35 -13.18
N PRO A 110 -6.34 4.47 -12.79
CA PRO A 110 -5.69 5.79 -12.79
C PRO A 110 -4.39 5.80 -11.99
N ASP A 111 -3.54 6.78 -12.27
CA ASP A 111 -2.29 7.05 -11.55
C ASP A 111 -1.37 5.82 -11.46
N ASN A 112 -1.24 5.06 -12.56
CA ASN A 112 -0.48 3.81 -12.60
C ASN A 112 -0.93 2.81 -11.54
N SER A 113 -2.24 2.68 -11.35
CA SER A 113 -2.85 1.80 -10.35
C SER A 113 -2.43 2.08 -8.90
N ALA A 114 -2.10 3.34 -8.59
CA ALA A 114 -1.76 3.80 -7.25
C ALA A 114 -2.86 4.76 -6.72
N PRO A 115 -3.87 4.25 -6.00
CA PRO A 115 -5.05 5.03 -5.61
C PRO A 115 -4.76 6.11 -4.56
N TYR A 116 -3.69 6.02 -3.85
CA TYR A 116 -3.21 6.97 -2.83
C TYR A 116 -1.69 6.94 -2.76
N THR A 117 -1.11 7.91 -2.06
CA THR A 117 0.34 7.99 -1.86
C THR A 117 0.70 8.15 -0.39
N SER A 118 1.97 8.04 -0.10
CA SER A 118 2.58 8.37 1.18
C SER A 118 3.99 8.90 0.94
N THR A 119 4.73 9.14 1.99
CA THR A 119 6.14 9.49 1.94
C THR A 119 6.86 8.96 3.17
N ILE A 120 8.16 9.20 3.26
CA ILE A 120 8.99 8.74 4.38
C ILE A 120 9.29 9.93 5.28
N VAL A 121 9.06 9.75 6.57
CA VAL A 121 9.32 10.70 7.64
C VAL A 121 10.04 10.00 8.79
N PHE A 122 10.41 10.74 9.82
CA PHE A 122 11.00 10.19 11.05
C PHE A 122 10.01 10.33 12.21
N LEU A 123 9.78 9.23 12.92
CA LEU A 123 9.10 9.26 14.20
C LEU A 123 10.16 9.23 15.30
N VAL A 124 10.17 10.23 16.16
CA VAL A 124 11.15 10.36 17.25
C VAL A 124 10.46 10.37 18.60
N ARG A 125 11.22 10.14 19.67
CA ARG A 125 10.73 10.25 21.05
C ARG A 125 10.32 11.70 21.35
N LYS A 126 9.36 11.89 22.24
CA LYS A 126 8.88 13.22 22.67
C LYS A 126 10.04 14.12 23.12
N GLY A 127 10.03 15.36 22.66
CA GLY A 127 11.11 16.32 22.91
C GLY A 127 12.36 16.10 22.08
N ASN A 128 12.35 15.13 21.16
CA ASN A 128 13.45 14.85 20.22
C ASN A 128 14.85 14.86 20.89
N PRO A 129 15.12 13.98 21.86
CA PRO A 129 16.35 14.06 22.69
C PRO A 129 17.64 13.86 21.89
N LYS A 130 17.55 13.25 20.70
CA LYS A 130 18.71 13.07 19.80
C LYS A 130 18.87 14.21 18.79
N GLN A 131 18.02 15.23 18.84
CA GLN A 131 18.05 16.38 17.94
C GLN A 131 18.10 15.97 16.46
N ILE A 132 17.21 15.05 16.10
CA ILE A 132 17.01 14.60 14.71
C ILE A 132 16.27 15.71 13.97
N VAL A 133 16.87 16.26 12.93
CA VAL A 133 16.28 17.34 12.11
C VAL A 133 16.20 17.00 10.65
N ASP A 134 17.10 16.13 10.16
CA ASP A 134 17.14 15.67 8.77
C ASP A 134 17.88 14.33 8.69
N TRP A 135 18.02 13.78 7.50
CA TRP A 135 18.69 12.51 7.20
C TRP A 135 20.12 12.42 7.76
N ASP A 136 20.90 13.50 7.68
CA ASP A 136 22.25 13.54 8.21
C ASP A 136 22.32 13.39 9.72
N SER A 137 21.25 13.73 10.43
CA SER A 137 21.15 13.51 11.87
C SER A 137 21.14 12.03 12.24
N LEU A 138 20.68 11.16 11.32
CA LEU A 138 20.55 9.72 11.53
C LEU A 138 21.90 8.99 11.59
N ILE A 139 22.95 9.55 10.98
CA ILE A 139 24.28 8.95 10.97
C ILE A 139 25.19 9.46 12.10
N LYS A 140 24.67 10.31 13.00
CA LYS A 140 25.42 10.77 14.18
C LYS A 140 25.70 9.61 15.14
N PRO A 141 26.87 9.56 15.76
CA PRO A 141 27.19 8.53 16.76
C PRO A 141 26.16 8.49 17.89
N GLY A 142 25.74 7.28 18.26
CA GLY A 142 24.81 7.06 19.37
C GLY A 142 23.32 7.29 19.02
N VAL A 143 22.98 7.43 17.76
CA VAL A 143 21.59 7.36 17.28
C VAL A 143 21.24 5.91 16.96
N SER A 144 20.17 5.39 17.55
CA SER A 144 19.66 4.04 17.28
C SER A 144 18.43 4.13 16.38
N ILE A 145 18.51 3.48 15.20
CA ILE A 145 17.49 3.51 14.16
C ILE A 145 16.69 2.21 14.15
N ILE A 146 15.38 2.34 13.97
CA ILE A 146 14.48 1.24 13.65
C ILE A 146 13.95 1.44 12.23
N THR A 147 14.03 0.40 11.42
CA THR A 147 13.45 0.35 10.07
C THR A 147 13.19 -1.10 9.67
N PRO A 148 12.20 -1.39 8.82
CA PRO A 148 12.00 -2.76 8.35
C PRO A 148 13.07 -3.20 7.34
N ASN A 149 13.11 -4.49 7.06
CA ASN A 149 14.11 -5.11 6.18
C ASN A 149 13.70 -5.00 4.70
N PRO A 150 14.50 -4.37 3.83
CA PRO A 150 14.23 -4.27 2.38
C PRO A 150 14.09 -5.61 1.64
N LYS A 151 14.60 -6.71 2.20
CA LYS A 151 14.45 -8.05 1.60
C LYS A 151 13.04 -8.63 1.76
N THR A 152 12.27 -8.17 2.74
CA THR A 152 10.94 -8.72 3.06
C THR A 152 9.83 -7.68 3.02
N SER A 153 10.16 -6.41 3.22
CA SER A 153 9.24 -5.28 3.31
C SER A 153 9.40 -4.33 2.11
N GLY A 154 8.32 -4.17 1.35
CA GLY A 154 8.28 -3.13 0.31
C GLY A 154 8.36 -1.72 0.91
N GLY A 155 7.76 -1.51 2.09
CA GLY A 155 7.89 -0.23 2.81
C GLY A 155 9.35 0.12 3.13
N ALA A 156 10.15 -0.87 3.48
CA ALA A 156 11.59 -0.69 3.73
C ALA A 156 12.37 -0.29 2.48
N ARG A 157 11.96 -0.77 1.29
CA ARG A 157 12.59 -0.36 0.03
C ARG A 157 12.38 1.13 -0.22
N TRP A 158 11.19 1.65 0.03
CA TRP A 158 10.92 3.08 -0.04
C TRP A 158 11.75 3.88 0.97
N ASN A 159 11.89 3.39 2.22
CA ASN A 159 12.74 4.02 3.24
C ASN A 159 14.21 4.11 2.77
N TYR A 160 14.74 3.03 2.23
CA TYR A 160 16.09 2.95 1.68
C TYR A 160 16.27 3.91 0.50
N LEU A 161 15.34 3.93 -0.45
CA LEU A 161 15.41 4.80 -1.63
C LEU A 161 15.28 6.28 -1.26
N ALA A 162 14.48 6.62 -0.24
CA ALA A 162 14.42 7.98 0.30
C ALA A 162 15.78 8.44 0.85
N ALA A 163 16.43 7.58 1.66
CA ALA A 163 17.78 7.86 2.18
C ALA A 163 18.82 7.98 1.07
N TRP A 164 18.74 7.14 0.04
CA TRP A 164 19.64 7.19 -1.11
C TRP A 164 19.46 8.48 -1.91
N GLY A 165 18.22 8.89 -2.19
CA GLY A 165 17.92 10.13 -2.89
C GLY A 165 18.46 11.37 -2.15
N TYR A 166 18.29 11.40 -0.82
CA TYR A 166 18.95 12.42 -0.01
C TYR A 166 20.47 12.39 -0.14
N GLY A 167 21.08 11.20 -0.04
CA GLY A 167 22.52 11.02 -0.19
C GLY A 167 23.05 11.52 -1.53
N LEU A 168 22.33 11.28 -2.62
CA LEU A 168 22.66 11.83 -3.95
C LEU A 168 22.58 13.36 -3.97
N LYS A 169 21.48 13.92 -3.48
CA LYS A 169 21.27 15.38 -3.46
C LYS A 169 22.33 16.09 -2.62
N ALA A 170 22.62 15.59 -1.43
CA ALA A 170 23.60 16.15 -0.51
C ALA A 170 25.04 16.07 -1.03
N ASN A 171 25.33 15.15 -1.95
CA ASN A 171 26.66 14.89 -2.49
C ASN A 171 26.77 15.16 -4.00
N HIS A 172 25.96 16.09 -4.55
CA HIS A 172 26.05 16.49 -5.96
C HIS A 172 25.96 15.32 -6.96
N GLN A 173 25.04 14.37 -6.70
CA GLN A 173 24.77 13.17 -7.52
C GLN A 173 25.91 12.14 -7.52
N ASP A 174 26.79 12.18 -6.54
CA ASP A 174 27.87 11.18 -6.36
C ASP A 174 27.30 9.91 -5.72
N SER A 175 27.18 8.85 -6.52
CA SER A 175 26.59 7.57 -6.09
C SER A 175 27.45 6.84 -5.04
N GLU A 176 28.79 6.99 -5.07
CA GLU A 176 29.66 6.34 -4.07
C GLU A 176 29.51 7.01 -2.70
N LYS A 177 29.36 8.35 -2.68
CA LYS A 177 29.06 9.07 -1.44
C LYS A 177 27.65 8.79 -0.92
N ALA A 178 26.66 8.66 -1.82
CA ALA A 178 25.30 8.23 -1.45
C ALA A 178 25.32 6.84 -0.83
N LYS A 179 26.07 5.88 -1.42
CA LYS A 179 26.30 4.54 -0.88
C LYS A 179 26.95 4.58 0.50
N ALA A 180 27.98 5.39 0.66
CA ALA A 180 28.67 5.55 1.95
C ALA A 180 27.72 6.12 3.02
N PHE A 181 26.89 7.10 2.67
CA PHE A 181 25.87 7.66 3.54
C PHE A 181 24.83 6.61 3.97
N VAL A 182 24.25 5.87 3.03
CA VAL A 182 23.25 4.84 3.34
C VAL A 182 23.89 3.70 4.15
N LYS A 183 25.15 3.34 3.87
CA LYS A 183 25.90 2.38 4.71
C LYS A 183 26.01 2.88 6.15
N ALA A 184 26.42 4.13 6.36
CA ALA A 184 26.53 4.72 7.70
C ALA A 184 25.18 4.73 8.43
N LEU A 185 24.08 5.01 7.70
CA LEU A 185 22.72 4.95 8.25
C LEU A 185 22.37 3.51 8.70
N TYR A 186 22.58 2.51 7.86
CA TYR A 186 22.26 1.12 8.20
C TYR A 186 23.19 0.52 9.29
N GLN A 187 24.35 1.10 9.52
CA GLN A 187 25.21 0.75 10.67
C GLN A 187 24.61 1.19 12.01
N GLN A 188 23.71 2.19 12.01
CA GLN A 188 22.99 2.64 13.19
C GLN A 188 21.66 1.87 13.40
N VAL A 189 21.29 0.98 12.47
CA VAL A 189 20.06 0.21 12.59
C VAL A 189 20.20 -0.88 13.63
N GLU A 190 19.39 -0.82 14.67
CA GLU A 190 19.38 -1.77 15.78
C GLU A 190 18.53 -3.00 15.45
N VAL A 191 17.34 -2.79 14.86
CA VAL A 191 16.42 -3.86 14.49
C VAL A 191 15.93 -3.67 13.05
N LEU A 192 15.99 -4.77 12.29
CA LEU A 192 15.39 -4.90 10.95
C LEU A 192 14.17 -5.84 11.03
N ASP A 193 13.00 -5.28 11.28
CA ASP A 193 11.75 -6.04 11.31
C ASP A 193 11.33 -6.54 9.93
N SER A 194 10.53 -7.61 9.88
CA SER A 194 10.09 -8.22 8.62
C SER A 194 9.11 -7.37 7.81
N GLY A 195 8.46 -6.39 8.42
CA GLY A 195 7.47 -5.50 7.82
C GLY A 195 7.37 -4.16 8.54
N ALA A 196 6.72 -3.18 7.91
CA ALA A 196 6.62 -1.82 8.43
C ALA A 196 5.90 -1.77 9.79
N ARG A 197 4.77 -2.46 9.95
CA ARG A 197 4.05 -2.52 11.24
C ARG A 197 4.90 -3.17 12.34
N GLY A 198 5.73 -4.17 12.02
CA GLY A 198 6.69 -4.75 12.97
C GLY A 198 7.66 -3.70 13.50
N ALA A 199 8.22 -2.87 12.61
CA ALA A 199 9.13 -1.79 12.97
C ALA A 199 8.43 -0.72 13.82
N THR A 200 7.19 -0.34 13.47
CA THR A 200 6.36 0.56 14.28
C THR A 200 6.17 0.00 15.70
N ASN A 201 5.79 -1.26 15.84
CA ASN A 201 5.58 -1.89 17.14
C ASN A 201 6.89 -2.00 17.94
N THR A 202 8.02 -2.32 17.30
CA THR A 202 9.33 -2.32 17.94
C THR A 202 9.67 -0.96 18.52
N PHE A 203 9.43 0.11 17.78
CA PHE A 203 9.68 1.47 18.24
C PHE A 203 8.64 1.92 19.29
N VAL A 204 7.34 1.82 18.98
CA VAL A 204 6.24 2.38 19.79
C VAL A 204 5.99 1.57 21.06
N GLU A 205 5.81 0.26 20.92
CA GLU A 205 5.36 -0.61 22.00
C GLU A 205 6.53 -1.15 22.86
N ARG A 206 7.62 -1.59 22.17
CA ARG A 206 8.79 -2.15 22.87
C ARG A 206 9.75 -1.08 23.37
N GLY A 207 9.62 0.15 22.91
CA GLY A 207 10.46 1.28 23.34
C GLY A 207 11.91 1.21 22.83
N ILE A 208 12.18 0.44 21.77
CA ILE A 208 13.53 0.26 21.22
C ILE A 208 13.80 1.34 20.18
N GLY A 209 15.04 1.84 20.12
CA GLY A 209 15.52 2.86 19.19
C GLY A 209 15.16 4.29 19.55
N ASP A 210 15.90 5.23 18.99
CA ASP A 210 15.72 6.67 19.14
C ASP A 210 14.83 7.25 18.03
N VAL A 211 14.90 6.66 16.84
CA VAL A 211 14.17 7.10 15.64
C VAL A 211 13.67 5.92 14.83
N LEU A 212 12.43 6.00 14.37
CA LEU A 212 11.85 5.11 13.38
C LEU A 212 11.81 5.83 12.03
N ILE A 213 12.45 5.25 11.02
CA ILE A 213 12.23 5.65 9.63
C ILE A 213 10.91 5.03 9.19
N ALA A 214 9.88 5.84 9.05
CA ALA A 214 8.50 5.39 8.87
C ALA A 214 7.86 5.98 7.62
N TRP A 215 6.87 5.27 7.12
CA TRP A 215 5.89 5.89 6.25
C TRP A 215 5.09 6.92 7.04
N GLU A 216 4.71 8.01 6.38
CA GLU A 216 3.97 9.12 6.98
C GLU A 216 2.68 8.66 7.65
N ASN A 217 1.91 7.78 6.98
CA ASN A 217 0.68 7.22 7.55
C ASN A 217 0.92 6.41 8.84
N GLU A 218 2.01 5.64 8.94
CA GLU A 218 2.37 4.92 10.17
C GLU A 218 2.80 5.87 11.28
N ALA A 219 3.53 6.92 10.94
CA ALA A 219 3.95 7.94 11.92
C ALA A 219 2.74 8.74 12.44
N LEU A 220 1.83 9.13 11.56
CA LEU A 220 0.59 9.82 11.93
C LEU A 220 -0.33 8.92 12.75
N LEU A 221 -0.47 7.64 12.41
CA LEU A 221 -1.18 6.66 13.21
C LEU A 221 -0.58 6.55 14.62
N ALA A 222 0.76 6.48 14.71
CA ALA A 222 1.45 6.37 15.99
C ALA A 222 1.18 7.56 16.90
N ILE A 223 1.23 8.79 16.40
CA ILE A 223 1.00 9.98 17.24
C ILE A 223 -0.48 10.23 17.55
N ASN A 224 -1.40 9.84 16.68
CA ASN A 224 -2.82 10.10 16.88
C ASN A 224 -3.54 9.00 17.66
N GLU A 225 -3.10 7.75 17.55
CA GLU A 225 -3.85 6.60 18.04
C GLU A 225 -3.05 5.71 19.01
N LEU A 226 -1.71 5.60 18.84
CA LEU A 226 -0.92 4.66 19.62
C LEU A 226 -0.14 5.31 20.79
N GLY A 227 0.04 6.62 20.81
CA GLY A 227 0.79 7.29 21.85
C GLY A 227 0.96 8.79 21.63
N THR A 228 -0.14 9.54 21.69
CA THR A 228 -0.23 10.97 21.34
C THR A 228 0.80 11.87 22.06
N ASP A 229 1.20 11.52 23.27
CA ASP A 229 2.13 12.33 24.06
C ASP A 229 3.57 11.78 24.10
N LYS A 230 3.86 10.71 23.35
CA LYS A 230 5.14 9.98 23.45
C LYS A 230 6.09 10.23 22.30
N PHE A 231 5.59 10.74 21.18
CA PHE A 231 6.32 10.83 19.92
C PHE A 231 6.13 12.17 19.23
N GLU A 232 7.04 12.48 18.34
CA GLU A 232 6.98 13.62 17.43
C GLU A 232 7.38 13.17 16.01
N ILE A 233 6.81 13.80 15.00
CA ILE A 233 7.23 13.60 13.61
C ILE A 233 8.24 14.66 13.22
N VAL A 234 9.35 14.21 12.66
CA VAL A 234 10.32 15.07 11.99
C VAL A 234 10.19 14.85 10.50
N THR A 235 9.85 15.91 9.79
CA THR A 235 9.76 15.93 8.31
C THR A 235 11.13 16.24 7.74
N PRO A 236 11.74 15.33 6.95
CA PRO A 236 13.05 15.59 6.36
C PRO A 236 12.98 16.67 5.27
N SER A 237 14.13 17.25 4.92
CA SER A 237 14.24 18.27 3.86
C SER A 237 13.79 17.79 2.49
N ILE A 238 13.99 16.49 2.21
CA ILE A 238 13.56 15.82 0.98
C ILE A 238 13.20 14.38 1.30
N SER A 239 12.18 13.85 0.61
CA SER A 239 11.79 12.46 0.69
C SER A 239 11.30 11.94 -0.65
N ILE A 240 10.91 10.66 -0.72
CA ILE A 240 10.39 10.03 -1.92
C ILE A 240 8.86 9.99 -1.91
N LEU A 241 8.24 10.23 -3.07
CA LEU A 241 6.82 9.95 -3.27
C LEU A 241 6.60 8.45 -3.32
N ALA A 242 6.05 7.88 -2.26
CA ALA A 242 5.74 6.47 -2.19
C ALA A 242 4.36 6.20 -2.81
N GLU A 243 4.31 5.30 -3.79
CA GLU A 243 3.12 4.97 -4.57
C GLU A 243 2.79 3.48 -4.39
N PRO A 244 2.00 3.12 -3.37
CA PRO A 244 1.49 1.76 -3.24
C PRO A 244 0.49 1.46 -4.35
N THR A 245 0.61 0.27 -4.94
CA THR A 245 -0.13 -0.13 -6.14
C THR A 245 -1.07 -1.28 -5.88
N VAL A 246 -2.12 -1.37 -6.70
CA VAL A 246 -3.17 -2.38 -6.57
C VAL A 246 -3.44 -3.07 -7.91
N SER A 247 -3.84 -4.34 -7.86
CA SER A 247 -4.25 -5.08 -9.06
C SER A 247 -5.18 -6.24 -8.71
N VAL A 248 -6.06 -6.61 -9.65
CA VAL A 248 -6.72 -7.90 -9.62
C VAL A 248 -5.72 -9.01 -9.97
N VAL A 249 -5.91 -10.20 -9.40
CA VAL A 249 -5.13 -11.39 -9.75
C VAL A 249 -5.92 -12.16 -10.82
N ASP A 250 -5.64 -11.89 -12.08
CA ASP A 250 -6.43 -12.32 -13.24
C ASP A 250 -6.78 -13.80 -13.22
N LYS A 251 -5.79 -14.66 -13.01
CA LYS A 251 -5.99 -16.11 -12.99
C LYS A 251 -6.95 -16.56 -11.90
N VAL A 252 -6.96 -15.88 -10.75
CA VAL A 252 -7.82 -16.22 -9.63
C VAL A 252 -9.24 -15.73 -9.86
N VAL A 253 -9.40 -14.45 -10.25
CA VAL A 253 -10.74 -13.87 -10.45
C VAL A 253 -11.48 -14.53 -11.60
N ASP A 254 -10.77 -14.97 -12.66
CA ASP A 254 -11.38 -15.72 -13.77
C ASP A 254 -11.81 -17.12 -13.34
N LYS A 255 -10.95 -17.84 -12.60
CA LYS A 255 -11.27 -19.16 -12.06
C LYS A 255 -12.48 -19.11 -11.12
N ARG A 256 -12.57 -18.06 -10.29
CA ARG A 256 -13.60 -17.93 -9.25
C ARG A 256 -14.86 -17.18 -9.71
N GLY A 257 -14.83 -16.57 -10.89
CA GLY A 257 -15.93 -15.73 -11.40
C GLY A 257 -16.12 -14.43 -10.59
N THR A 258 -15.06 -13.93 -9.97
CA THR A 258 -15.08 -12.73 -9.10
C THR A 258 -14.53 -11.49 -9.78
N ARG A 259 -14.21 -11.53 -11.08
CA ARG A 259 -13.56 -10.43 -11.80
C ARG A 259 -14.31 -9.11 -11.68
N GLU A 260 -15.62 -9.11 -11.88
CA GLU A 260 -16.43 -7.89 -11.86
C GLU A 260 -16.34 -7.18 -10.51
N ILE A 261 -16.63 -7.92 -9.44
CA ILE A 261 -16.60 -7.35 -8.08
C ILE A 261 -15.18 -7.02 -7.62
N ALA A 262 -14.17 -7.80 -7.98
CA ALA A 262 -12.78 -7.52 -7.64
C ALA A 262 -12.27 -6.25 -8.34
N THR A 263 -12.67 -6.04 -9.59
CA THR A 263 -12.37 -4.81 -10.34
C THR A 263 -13.08 -3.61 -9.70
N ALA A 264 -14.38 -3.73 -9.43
CA ALA A 264 -15.17 -2.69 -8.77
C ALA A 264 -14.60 -2.35 -7.37
N TYR A 265 -14.08 -3.33 -6.63
CA TYR A 265 -13.44 -3.12 -5.33
C TYR A 265 -12.21 -2.21 -5.46
N LEU A 266 -11.39 -2.40 -6.48
CA LEU A 266 -10.22 -1.54 -6.70
C LEU A 266 -10.59 -0.18 -7.28
N GLU A 267 -11.57 -0.11 -8.19
CA GLU A 267 -12.08 1.15 -8.75
C GLU A 267 -12.70 2.06 -7.68
N TYR A 268 -13.38 1.48 -6.71
CA TYR A 268 -14.01 2.23 -5.62
C TYR A 268 -13.00 2.93 -4.70
N LEU A 269 -11.72 2.49 -4.69
CA LEU A 269 -10.64 3.23 -4.02
C LEU A 269 -10.44 4.65 -4.58
N TYR A 270 -10.82 4.88 -5.83
CA TYR A 270 -10.72 6.17 -6.51
C TYR A 270 -12.02 7.01 -6.38
N SER A 271 -13.08 6.45 -5.80
CA SER A 271 -14.30 7.21 -5.52
C SER A 271 -14.06 8.26 -4.43
N PRO A 272 -14.90 9.33 -4.34
CA PRO A 272 -14.80 10.29 -3.26
C PRO A 272 -14.78 9.64 -1.87
N GLU A 273 -15.61 8.62 -1.65
CA GLU A 273 -15.68 7.88 -0.39
C GLU A 273 -14.39 7.08 -0.12
N GLY A 274 -13.88 6.40 -1.14
CA GLY A 274 -12.59 5.66 -1.04
C GLY A 274 -11.43 6.58 -0.73
N GLN A 275 -11.38 7.74 -1.38
CA GLN A 275 -10.36 8.76 -1.18
C GLN A 275 -10.47 9.43 0.21
N GLU A 276 -11.70 9.67 0.68
CA GLU A 276 -11.95 10.16 2.03
C GLU A 276 -11.46 9.17 3.10
N ILE A 277 -11.72 7.87 2.91
CA ILE A 277 -11.24 6.81 3.82
C ILE A 277 -9.70 6.74 3.80
N ALA A 278 -9.08 6.86 2.62
CA ALA A 278 -7.62 6.91 2.51
C ALA A 278 -7.05 8.09 3.32
N ALA A 279 -7.59 9.30 3.17
CA ALA A 279 -7.16 10.49 3.88
C ALA A 279 -7.35 10.37 5.41
N LYS A 280 -8.47 9.81 5.87
CA LYS A 280 -8.74 9.54 7.29
C LYS A 280 -7.77 8.53 7.90
N ASN A 281 -7.19 7.66 7.07
CA ASN A 281 -6.16 6.72 7.46
C ASN A 281 -4.74 7.22 7.11
N TYR A 282 -4.60 8.53 6.99
CA TYR A 282 -3.32 9.23 6.83
C TYR A 282 -2.57 8.94 5.52
N TYR A 283 -3.26 8.40 4.50
CA TYR A 283 -2.73 8.34 3.14
C TYR A 283 -3.06 9.62 2.38
N ARG A 284 -2.14 10.10 1.57
CA ARG A 284 -2.33 11.27 0.72
C ARG A 284 -3.28 10.91 -0.43
N PRO A 285 -4.48 11.50 -0.50
CA PRO A 285 -5.44 11.17 -1.55
C PRO A 285 -5.04 11.75 -2.91
N ARG A 286 -5.64 11.23 -3.99
CA ARG A 286 -5.48 11.72 -5.36
C ARG A 286 -6.59 12.68 -5.77
N ASP A 287 -7.79 12.52 -5.21
CA ASP A 287 -8.93 13.40 -5.49
C ASP A 287 -8.66 14.82 -4.99
N LYS A 288 -8.79 15.81 -5.88
CA LYS A 288 -8.43 17.20 -5.61
C LYS A 288 -9.26 17.83 -4.48
N VAL A 289 -10.54 17.48 -4.39
CA VAL A 289 -11.45 17.99 -3.35
C VAL A 289 -11.02 17.44 -1.99
N ILE A 290 -10.71 16.15 -1.94
CA ILE A 290 -10.25 15.50 -0.71
C ILE A 290 -8.85 15.99 -0.32
N VAL A 291 -7.93 16.19 -1.29
CA VAL A 291 -6.61 16.80 -1.05
C VAL A 291 -6.76 18.16 -0.38
N GLU A 292 -7.64 19.04 -0.89
CA GLU A 292 -7.86 20.36 -0.31
C GLU A 292 -8.44 20.26 1.10
N LYS A 293 -9.42 19.38 1.30
CA LYS A 293 -10.04 19.14 2.60
C LYS A 293 -9.06 18.70 3.69
N TYR A 294 -8.06 17.90 3.33
CA TYR A 294 -7.09 17.30 4.26
C TYR A 294 -5.69 17.92 4.17
N GLN A 295 -5.52 19.06 3.49
CA GLN A 295 -4.20 19.67 3.25
C GLN A 295 -3.40 19.96 4.52
N ASP A 296 -4.07 20.32 5.62
CA ASP A 296 -3.43 20.63 6.90
C ASP A 296 -2.98 19.38 7.67
N SER A 297 -3.45 18.19 7.25
CA SER A 297 -3.07 16.92 7.86
C SER A 297 -1.71 16.41 7.37
N PHE A 298 -1.21 16.96 6.27
CA PHE A 298 0.01 16.48 5.61
C PHE A 298 1.04 17.61 5.51
N PRO A 299 2.24 17.43 6.06
CA PRO A 299 3.30 18.43 5.95
C PRO A 299 3.72 18.63 4.51
N LYS A 300 4.07 19.88 4.18
CA LYS A 300 4.69 20.20 2.90
C LYS A 300 6.16 19.83 2.98
N LEU A 301 6.63 19.03 2.03
CA LEU A 301 8.03 18.67 1.89
C LEU A 301 8.38 18.49 0.41
N GLU A 302 9.68 18.57 0.12
CA GLU A 302 10.18 18.30 -1.23
C GLU A 302 10.15 16.78 -1.47
N LEU A 303 9.47 16.36 -2.54
CA LEU A 303 9.37 14.96 -2.95
C LEU A 303 10.00 14.77 -4.32
N PHE A 304 10.80 13.71 -4.44
CA PHE A 304 11.22 13.18 -5.72
C PHE A 304 10.46 11.88 -6.00
N THR A 305 10.32 11.55 -7.27
CA THR A 305 9.70 10.29 -7.70
C THR A 305 10.76 9.20 -7.89
N LEU A 306 10.33 7.95 -7.88
CA LEU A 306 11.19 6.82 -8.23
C LEU A 306 11.85 7.03 -9.59
N ASN A 307 11.06 7.46 -10.57
CA ASN A 307 11.50 7.58 -11.96
C ASN A 307 12.55 8.68 -12.15
N GLU A 308 12.45 9.78 -11.41
CA GLU A 308 13.43 10.89 -11.48
C GLU A 308 14.82 10.47 -11.03
N VAL A 309 14.93 9.57 -10.04
CA VAL A 309 16.20 9.22 -9.42
C VAL A 309 16.69 7.82 -9.83
N PHE A 310 15.78 6.86 -9.99
CA PHE A 310 16.12 5.44 -10.18
C PHE A 310 15.70 4.89 -11.56
N GLY A 311 15.00 5.67 -12.37
CA GLY A 311 14.48 5.28 -13.67
C GLY A 311 13.21 4.45 -13.55
N ASP A 312 13.29 3.23 -13.02
CA ASP A 312 12.14 2.35 -12.79
C ASP A 312 12.40 1.35 -11.65
N TRP A 313 11.35 0.61 -11.27
CA TRP A 313 11.46 -0.41 -10.22
C TRP A 313 12.35 -1.58 -10.59
N GLN A 314 12.46 -1.96 -11.87
CA GLN A 314 13.31 -3.06 -12.31
C GLN A 314 14.79 -2.67 -12.12
N SER A 315 15.14 -1.44 -12.49
CA SER A 315 16.47 -0.88 -12.28
C SER A 315 16.82 -0.75 -10.80
N ALA A 316 15.91 -0.17 -10.00
CA ALA A 316 16.09 -0.03 -8.55
C ALA A 316 16.26 -1.41 -7.88
N GLN A 317 15.44 -2.39 -8.23
CA GLN A 317 15.55 -3.76 -7.72
C GLN A 317 16.86 -4.41 -8.09
N LYS A 318 17.26 -4.33 -9.37
CA LYS A 318 18.50 -4.94 -9.87
C LYS A 318 19.73 -4.39 -9.18
N ILE A 319 19.80 -3.07 -9.03
CA ILE A 319 20.99 -2.40 -8.47
C ILE A 319 21.02 -2.55 -6.94
N HIS A 320 19.90 -2.28 -6.28
CA HIS A 320 19.90 -2.10 -4.83
C HIS A 320 19.47 -3.35 -4.05
N PHE A 321 18.48 -4.12 -4.53
CA PHE A 321 17.80 -5.13 -3.70
C PHE A 321 17.95 -6.57 -4.17
N ALA A 322 18.45 -6.81 -5.39
CA ALA A 322 18.75 -8.16 -5.87
C ALA A 322 19.80 -8.82 -4.97
N THR A 323 19.89 -10.15 -5.05
CA THR A 323 20.97 -10.89 -4.37
C THR A 323 22.33 -10.39 -4.85
N GLY A 324 23.18 -9.97 -3.93
CA GLY A 324 24.46 -9.35 -4.22
C GLY A 324 24.38 -7.87 -4.63
N GLY A 325 23.20 -7.25 -4.59
CA GLY A 325 23.04 -5.82 -4.82
C GLY A 325 23.58 -4.95 -3.69
N VAL A 326 23.46 -3.62 -3.87
CA VAL A 326 24.07 -2.65 -2.94
C VAL A 326 23.61 -2.85 -1.50
N PHE A 327 22.33 -3.19 -1.26
CA PHE A 327 21.85 -3.44 0.10
C PHE A 327 22.59 -4.61 0.76
N ASP A 328 22.87 -5.70 0.02
CA ASP A 328 23.63 -6.82 0.57
C ASP A 328 25.08 -6.44 0.89
N GLU A 329 25.67 -5.53 0.12
CA GLU A 329 27.03 -5.05 0.38
C GLU A 329 27.11 -4.19 1.63
N ILE A 330 26.18 -3.24 1.81
CA ILE A 330 26.20 -2.31 2.95
C ILE A 330 25.73 -2.95 4.25
N SER A 331 24.91 -4.00 4.19
CA SER A 331 24.39 -4.71 5.37
C SER A 331 25.32 -5.80 5.90
N ARG A 332 26.40 -6.12 5.20
CA ARG A 332 27.45 -7.02 5.72
C ARG A 332 28.17 -6.30 6.87
N ARG A 333 28.07 -6.87 8.05
CA ARG A 333 28.83 -6.46 9.24
C ARG A 333 30.25 -6.99 9.19
#